data_d297ceb7746e091fcf62d276c7476dfe
#
_entry.id   d297ceb7746e091fcf62d276c7476dfe
#
_cell.length_a   1.000
_cell.length_b   1.000
_cell.length_c   1.000
_cell.angle_alpha   90.00
_cell.angle_beta   90.00
_cell.angle_gamma   90.00
#
_symmetry.space_group_name_H-M   'P 1'
#
loop_
_entity.id
_entity.type
_entity.pdbx_description
1 polymer ?
#
loop_
_entity_poly.entity_id
_entity_poly.type
_entity_poly.pdbx_seq_one_letter_code
_entity_poly.pdbx_strand_id
1 'polypeptide(L)'
;MDKAAKVSVEALQRIRDQRRDLIAGGRGKDSAPLQTKREPGRKEWPEPKPLPNGLAPVEPFSSEFMPDALAPWVNDAANRLQCPLDYVAVAAMTALGSVIGRRIGIKPQAKTDWVEIPNVWGMFIGRPGMLKSPAMGEALKPIHRLEAEAAKENELAQQAYAAGLDAYELRKQVNKALVRDKLKANKSKNAKIDLDFGERPKEPTPVRYRTNDSTYEALGELSITNPTGILVERDELVSLLKQLDRDEQAAARGFYLSGWSGTQPYTFDRIIRGHRHIEAVCISVLGNTQPARIAEYVRSANRGGAGGDGLIQRFGLLAWPDAPGEWRDIDEYPNGAAREKAWQTFERMAKLDTQAALTLGAEKGPYDKVPCLRFEEAAHEDFLGWRTDLERRLRAGEMSPALEGHLAKYRKLVPSLALINHLADGGGGPVSHRALLKALAAADYFESHARRVYGSASEGELAAAKAILKHIRSGDLQDDFTARDIHQRSWAHLTERDHVGLGLHLLEDHDFVRAEQPEKGPRGGRPKVTYCINPKAVKS
;
A
#
# COMPACT_ATOMS: atom_id res chain seq x y z
N MET A 1 32.72 4.30 15.05
CA MET A 1 31.35 4.03 14.58
C MET A 1 30.39 5.22 14.77
N ASP A 2 30.74 6.22 15.58
CA ASP A 2 29.82 7.32 15.96
C ASP A 2 29.71 8.49 14.95
N LYS A 3 30.72 8.73 14.12
CA LYS A 3 30.71 9.86 13.15
C LYS A 3 29.79 9.63 11.95
N ALA A 4 29.72 8.41 11.41
CA ALA A 4 28.86 8.11 10.27
C ALA A 4 27.37 8.10 10.66
N ALA A 5 27.03 7.66 11.88
CA ALA A 5 25.68 7.70 12.40
C ALA A 5 25.16 9.13 12.63
N LYS A 6 26.02 10.04 13.12
CA LYS A 6 25.66 11.46 13.29
C LYS A 6 25.42 12.18 11.96
N VAL A 7 26.25 11.91 10.95
CA VAL A 7 26.10 12.51 9.62
C VAL A 7 24.78 12.08 8.97
N SER A 8 24.35 10.83 9.13
CA SER A 8 23.09 10.32 8.58
C SER A 8 21.84 10.93 9.25
N VAL A 9 21.87 11.11 10.58
CA VAL A 9 20.77 11.76 11.33
C VAL A 9 20.66 13.23 10.97
N GLU A 10 21.79 13.93 10.86
CA GLU A 10 21.82 15.34 10.45
C GLU A 10 21.35 15.52 8.99
N ALA A 11 21.67 14.60 8.08
CA ALA A 11 21.20 14.63 6.70
C ALA A 11 19.67 14.44 6.61
N LEU A 12 19.12 13.50 7.36
CA LEU A 12 17.68 13.27 7.45
C LEU A 12 16.94 14.45 8.09
N GLN A 13 17.54 15.08 9.08
CA GLN A 13 17.02 16.27 9.72
C GLN A 13 17.05 17.50 8.82
N ARG A 14 18.15 17.70 8.04
CA ARG A 14 18.22 18.78 7.02
C ARG A 14 17.18 18.62 5.91
N ILE A 15 16.91 17.41 5.43
CA ILE A 15 15.85 17.13 4.45
C ILE A 15 14.50 17.55 5.04
N ARG A 16 14.24 17.27 6.31
CA ARG A 16 13.03 17.66 7.02
C ARG A 16 12.91 19.17 7.22
N ASP A 17 13.99 19.83 7.62
CA ASP A 17 14.00 21.27 7.91
C ASP A 17 13.91 22.11 6.62
N GLN A 18 14.59 21.73 5.55
CA GLN A 18 14.44 22.35 4.22
C GLN A 18 13.01 22.29 3.68
N ARG A 19 12.26 21.24 4.02
CA ARG A 19 10.84 21.12 3.66
C ARG A 19 9.92 21.97 4.51
N ARG A 20 10.19 22.11 5.81
CA ARG A 20 9.45 23.06 6.66
C ARG A 20 9.48 24.47 6.08
N ASP A 21 10.64 24.90 5.60
CA ASP A 21 10.83 26.22 5.02
C ASP A 21 10.13 26.38 3.65
N LEU A 22 10.10 25.33 2.81
CA LEU A 22 9.37 25.32 1.55
C LEU A 22 7.85 25.34 1.74
N ILE A 23 7.33 24.66 2.76
CA ILE A 23 5.88 24.64 3.08
C ILE A 23 5.48 25.96 3.77
N ALA A 24 6.36 26.59 4.55
CA ALA A 24 6.10 27.87 5.22
C ALA A 24 6.16 29.08 4.27
N GLY A 25 6.93 29.00 3.18
CA GLY A 25 7.10 30.07 2.18
C GLY A 25 5.93 30.28 1.23
N GLY A 26 4.94 29.37 1.19
CA GLY A 26 3.81 29.41 0.25
C GLY A 26 2.58 30.24 0.66
N ARG A 27 2.66 31.04 1.72
CA ARG A 27 1.54 31.90 2.15
C ARG A 27 1.62 33.29 1.52
N GLY A 28 1.15 33.41 0.29
CA GLY A 28 0.73 34.68 -0.29
C GLY A 28 -0.67 35.06 0.23
N LYS A 29 -0.73 36.14 0.99
CA LYS A 29 -1.98 36.82 1.37
C LYS A 29 -2.50 37.55 0.13
N ASP A 30 -3.72 37.22 -0.32
CA ASP A 30 -4.50 38.14 -1.11
C ASP A 30 -5.95 38.19 -0.61
N SER A 31 -6.27 39.34 -0.09
CA SER A 31 -7.58 39.76 0.37
C SER A 31 -8.42 40.21 -0.82
N ALA A 32 -9.64 39.73 -0.89
CA ALA A 32 -10.62 40.09 -1.91
C ALA A 32 -11.11 41.56 -1.79
N PRO A 33 -11.35 42.27 -2.90
CA PRO A 33 -12.15 43.47 -2.89
C PRO A 33 -13.56 43.25 -3.41
N LEU A 34 -14.43 44.06 -2.86
CA LEU A 34 -15.87 44.13 -2.97
C LEU A 34 -16.44 44.20 -4.40
N GLN A 35 -17.66 43.66 -4.51
CA GLN A 35 -18.56 43.71 -5.65
C GLN A 35 -18.90 45.11 -6.10
N THR A 36 -18.71 45.39 -7.39
CA THR A 36 -19.40 46.48 -8.09
C THR A 36 -20.39 45.90 -9.09
N LYS A 37 -21.62 46.43 -9.08
CA LYS A 37 -22.72 46.13 -10.02
C LYS A 37 -22.28 46.34 -11.46
N ARG A 38 -22.53 45.38 -12.34
CA ARG A 38 -22.24 45.43 -13.77
C ARG A 38 -23.52 45.56 -14.59
N GLU A 39 -23.50 46.47 -15.54
CA GLU A 39 -24.47 46.61 -16.64
C GLU A 39 -24.29 45.53 -17.71
N PRO A 40 -25.31 45.17 -18.52
CA PRO A 40 -25.20 44.14 -19.56
C PRO A 40 -24.53 44.72 -20.81
N GLY A 41 -23.20 44.54 -20.90
CA GLY A 41 -22.41 44.85 -22.09
C GLY A 41 -21.35 43.75 -22.25
N ARG A 42 -20.98 43.39 -23.50
CA ARG A 42 -20.01 42.33 -23.87
C ARG A 42 -18.99 42.05 -22.78
N LYS A 43 -19.13 40.89 -22.13
CA LYS A 43 -18.21 40.48 -21.06
C LYS A 43 -16.79 40.41 -21.64
N GLU A 44 -15.90 41.31 -21.21
CA GLU A 44 -14.47 41.21 -21.52
C GLU A 44 -13.93 39.84 -21.14
N TRP A 45 -13.08 39.31 -22.01
CA TRP A 45 -12.40 38.05 -21.75
C TRP A 45 -11.29 38.28 -20.72
N PRO A 46 -11.26 37.50 -19.62
CA PRO A 46 -10.15 37.52 -18.67
C PRO A 46 -8.88 36.99 -19.33
N GLU A 47 -7.73 37.20 -18.69
CA GLU A 47 -6.50 36.53 -19.09
C GLU A 47 -6.61 35.02 -18.78
N PRO A 48 -6.30 34.13 -19.76
CA PRO A 48 -6.31 32.72 -19.52
C PRO A 48 -5.33 32.33 -18.41
N LYS A 49 -5.79 31.51 -17.45
CA LYS A 49 -4.93 30.96 -16.42
C LYS A 49 -4.14 29.78 -17.00
N PRO A 50 -2.85 29.64 -16.70
CA PRO A 50 -2.07 28.52 -17.22
C PRO A 50 -2.68 27.18 -16.80
N LEU A 51 -2.75 26.24 -17.76
CA LEU A 51 -3.15 24.86 -17.45
C LEU A 51 -2.11 24.21 -16.53
N PRO A 52 -2.53 23.31 -15.63
CA PRO A 52 -1.60 22.58 -14.77
C PRO A 52 -0.50 21.89 -15.57
N ASN A 53 0.70 21.84 -15.04
CA ASN A 53 1.81 21.10 -15.63
C ASN A 53 1.65 19.61 -15.32
N GLY A 54 1.27 18.78 -16.30
CA GLY A 54 1.38 17.31 -16.26
C GLY A 54 1.17 16.62 -14.88
N LEU A 55 1.85 15.49 -14.67
CA LEU A 55 1.89 14.81 -13.38
C LEU A 55 2.57 15.69 -12.31
N ALA A 56 2.03 15.64 -11.09
CA ALA A 56 2.66 16.31 -9.96
C ALA A 56 4.12 15.83 -9.78
N PRO A 57 5.07 16.74 -9.47
CA PRO A 57 6.44 16.33 -9.20
C PRO A 57 6.51 15.41 -8.00
N VAL A 58 7.50 14.50 -8.00
CA VAL A 58 7.74 13.59 -6.88
C VAL A 58 9.17 13.74 -6.38
N GLU A 59 9.34 13.41 -5.12
CA GLU A 59 10.66 13.35 -4.52
C GLU A 59 11.44 12.14 -5.03
N PRO A 60 12.75 12.24 -5.23
CA PRO A 60 13.58 11.10 -5.56
C PRO A 60 13.69 10.15 -4.35
N PHE A 61 13.74 8.85 -4.62
CA PHE A 61 13.94 7.87 -3.56
C PHE A 61 15.40 7.92 -3.06
N SER A 62 15.57 7.89 -1.73
CA SER A 62 16.87 7.70 -1.09
C SER A 62 16.91 6.37 -0.35
N SER A 63 17.98 5.61 -0.53
CA SER A 63 18.21 4.39 0.23
C SER A 63 18.36 4.63 1.76
N GLU A 64 18.54 5.89 2.18
CA GLU A 64 18.54 6.29 3.59
C GLU A 64 17.16 6.15 4.25
N PHE A 65 16.08 6.06 3.47
CA PHE A 65 14.71 5.87 3.99
C PHE A 65 14.44 4.46 4.49
N MET A 66 15.29 3.52 4.14
CA MET A 66 15.13 2.10 4.45
C MET A 66 16.22 1.58 5.42
N PRO A 67 16.07 0.33 5.95
CA PRO A 67 17.08 -0.23 6.83
C PRO A 67 18.46 -0.33 6.16
N ASP A 68 19.52 -0.04 6.92
CA ASP A 68 20.91 -0.21 6.46
C ASP A 68 21.23 -1.68 6.14
N ALA A 69 20.50 -2.59 6.75
CA ALA A 69 20.62 -4.03 6.48
C ALA A 69 20.15 -4.42 5.07
N LEU A 70 19.20 -3.67 4.47
CA LEU A 70 18.62 -3.97 3.16
C LEU A 70 19.12 -3.03 2.07
N ALA A 71 19.48 -1.79 2.38
CA ALA A 71 19.83 -0.75 1.41
C ALA A 71 20.91 -1.19 0.42
N PRO A 72 22.04 -1.83 0.80
CA PRO A 72 23.06 -2.26 -0.16
C PRO A 72 22.57 -3.32 -1.15
N TRP A 73 21.73 -4.25 -0.72
CA TRP A 73 21.14 -5.27 -1.59
C TRP A 73 20.11 -4.67 -2.57
N VAL A 74 19.26 -3.76 -2.09
CA VAL A 74 18.26 -3.08 -2.91
C VAL A 74 18.92 -2.21 -3.97
N ASN A 75 19.98 -1.46 -3.60
CA ASN A 75 20.79 -0.67 -4.54
C ASN A 75 21.46 -1.54 -5.60
N ASP A 76 22.08 -2.66 -5.19
CA ASP A 76 22.72 -3.61 -6.11
C ASP A 76 21.70 -4.19 -7.09
N ALA A 77 20.54 -4.62 -6.62
CA ALA A 77 19.48 -5.18 -7.44
C ALA A 77 18.95 -4.17 -8.46
N ALA A 78 18.64 -2.95 -8.02
CA ALA A 78 18.12 -1.90 -8.89
C ALA A 78 19.17 -1.47 -9.94
N ASN A 79 20.46 -1.36 -9.57
CA ASN A 79 21.53 -1.04 -10.49
C ASN A 79 21.70 -2.12 -11.56
N ARG A 80 21.77 -3.40 -11.18
CA ARG A 80 21.91 -4.51 -12.15
C ARG A 80 20.69 -4.66 -13.06
N LEU A 81 19.49 -4.41 -12.55
CA LEU A 81 18.25 -4.44 -13.33
C LEU A 81 18.03 -3.17 -14.15
N GLN A 82 18.74 -2.08 -13.89
CA GLN A 82 18.49 -0.77 -14.50
C GLN A 82 17.01 -0.35 -14.39
N CYS A 83 16.41 -0.61 -13.21
CA CYS A 83 15.04 -0.21 -12.88
C CYS A 83 15.04 0.87 -11.78
N PRO A 84 13.94 1.61 -11.61
CA PRO A 84 13.80 2.53 -10.48
C PRO A 84 14.06 1.82 -9.15
N LEU A 85 14.89 2.44 -8.31
CA LEU A 85 15.23 1.95 -6.97
C LEU A 85 13.97 1.73 -6.12
N ASP A 86 13.00 2.60 -6.29
CA ASP A 86 11.66 2.61 -5.68
C ASP A 86 10.96 1.25 -5.75
N TYR A 87 11.05 0.56 -6.89
CA TYR A 87 10.33 -0.70 -7.10
C TYR A 87 10.87 -1.80 -6.21
N VAL A 88 12.20 -1.95 -6.18
CA VAL A 88 12.85 -2.96 -5.31
C VAL A 88 12.67 -2.61 -3.85
N ALA A 89 12.78 -1.32 -3.49
CA ALA A 89 12.63 -0.84 -2.12
C ALA A 89 11.23 -1.05 -1.56
N VAL A 90 10.17 -0.63 -2.28
CA VAL A 90 8.77 -0.84 -1.87
C VAL A 90 8.47 -2.32 -1.71
N ALA A 91 8.93 -3.15 -2.66
CA ALA A 91 8.70 -4.59 -2.60
C ALA A 91 9.43 -5.23 -1.41
N ALA A 92 10.71 -4.90 -1.18
CA ALA A 92 11.50 -5.42 -0.06
C ALA A 92 10.94 -5.02 1.32
N MET A 93 10.53 -3.75 1.47
CA MET A 93 9.95 -3.24 2.71
C MET A 93 8.59 -3.88 3.00
N THR A 94 7.73 -4.04 1.98
CA THR A 94 6.44 -4.73 2.12
C THR A 94 6.65 -6.20 2.49
N ALA A 95 7.58 -6.87 1.82
CA ALA A 95 7.94 -8.26 2.09
C ALA A 95 8.45 -8.45 3.52
N LEU A 96 9.38 -7.61 3.98
CA LEU A 96 9.89 -7.69 5.35
C LEU A 96 8.81 -7.40 6.38
N GLY A 97 7.98 -6.37 6.15
CA GLY A 97 6.84 -6.04 7.01
C GLY A 97 5.85 -7.20 7.14
N SER A 98 5.62 -7.96 6.06
CA SER A 98 4.76 -9.15 6.08
C SER A 98 5.35 -10.30 6.90
N VAL A 99 6.69 -10.50 6.83
CA VAL A 99 7.39 -11.53 7.62
C VAL A 99 7.39 -11.17 9.12
N ILE A 100 7.60 -9.90 9.46
CA ILE A 100 7.45 -9.43 10.84
C ILE A 100 6.01 -9.62 11.30
N GLY A 101 5.05 -9.10 10.56
CA GLY A 101 3.62 -9.30 10.81
C GLY A 101 3.25 -9.13 12.28
N ARG A 102 2.49 -10.09 12.81
CA ARG A 102 2.03 -10.12 14.22
C ARG A 102 3.02 -10.72 15.21
N ARG A 103 4.28 -10.91 14.83
CA ARG A 103 5.33 -11.38 15.76
C ARG A 103 5.66 -10.33 16.81
N ILE A 104 5.60 -9.05 16.39
CA ILE A 104 5.86 -7.91 17.27
C ILE A 104 5.13 -6.68 16.73
N GLY A 105 4.59 -5.85 17.62
CA GLY A 105 3.95 -4.58 17.30
C GLY A 105 4.68 -3.39 17.91
N ILE A 106 4.12 -2.21 17.69
CA ILE A 106 4.56 -0.97 18.33
C ILE A 106 3.38 -0.28 19.01
N LYS A 107 3.62 0.26 20.21
CA LYS A 107 2.72 1.20 20.91
C LYS A 107 3.26 2.61 20.70
N PRO A 108 2.71 3.40 19.74
CA PRO A 108 3.26 4.70 19.39
C PRO A 108 3.10 5.78 20.47
N GLN A 109 2.20 5.56 21.44
CA GLN A 109 1.96 6.46 22.55
C GLN A 109 2.31 5.82 23.90
N ALA A 110 2.78 6.63 24.84
CA ALA A 110 3.25 6.15 26.13
C ALA A 110 2.14 5.58 27.04
N LYS A 111 0.92 6.10 26.95
CA LYS A 111 -0.15 5.84 27.94
C LYS A 111 -1.40 5.16 27.37
N THR A 112 -1.48 4.99 26.06
CA THR A 112 -2.65 4.39 25.41
C THR A 112 -2.40 2.93 25.06
N ASP A 113 -3.48 2.20 24.80
CA ASP A 113 -3.52 0.83 24.28
C ASP A 113 -3.41 0.74 22.75
N TRP A 114 -3.16 1.88 22.09
CA TRP A 114 -2.99 1.93 20.64
C TRP A 114 -1.79 1.10 20.21
N VAL A 115 -2.05 0.06 19.42
CA VAL A 115 -1.07 -0.86 18.86
C VAL A 115 -1.12 -0.81 17.34
N GLU A 116 0.05 -0.74 16.71
CA GLU A 116 0.19 -0.93 15.26
C GLU A 116 1.03 -2.16 14.95
N ILE A 117 0.57 -2.91 13.96
CA ILE A 117 1.26 -4.07 13.40
C ILE A 117 1.96 -3.65 12.11
N PRO A 118 3.22 -4.05 11.85
CA PRO A 118 4.00 -3.56 10.71
C PRO A 118 3.66 -4.24 9.37
N ASN A 119 2.46 -4.82 9.24
CA ASN A 119 1.95 -5.33 7.97
C ASN A 119 1.54 -4.17 7.07
N VAL A 120 2.45 -3.71 6.24
CA VAL A 120 2.25 -2.61 5.29
C VAL A 120 1.80 -3.11 3.92
N TRP A 121 1.12 -2.24 3.16
CA TRP A 121 0.72 -2.50 1.78
C TRP A 121 1.54 -1.64 0.83
N GLY A 122 2.09 -2.27 -0.21
CA GLY A 122 2.96 -1.65 -1.21
C GLY A 122 2.40 -1.74 -2.63
N MET A 123 2.50 -0.62 -3.35
CA MET A 123 2.16 -0.53 -4.77
C MET A 123 3.19 0.33 -5.48
N PHE A 124 3.67 -0.15 -6.63
CA PHE A 124 4.49 0.68 -7.50
C PHE A 124 3.96 0.72 -8.92
N ILE A 125 4.08 1.89 -9.54
CA ILE A 125 3.43 2.24 -10.79
C ILE A 125 4.50 2.56 -11.84
N GLY A 126 4.39 1.95 -13.01
CA GLY A 126 5.30 2.21 -14.11
C GLY A 126 4.74 1.78 -15.46
N ARG A 127 5.26 2.38 -16.53
CA ARG A 127 4.90 2.01 -17.90
C ARG A 127 5.29 0.54 -18.20
N PRO A 128 4.70 -0.09 -19.21
CA PRO A 128 5.25 -1.34 -19.75
C PRO A 128 6.74 -1.20 -20.07
N GLY A 129 7.52 -2.24 -19.82
CA GLY A 129 8.97 -2.24 -20.08
C GLY A 129 9.84 -1.65 -18.96
N MET A 130 9.28 -1.05 -17.91
CA MET A 130 10.06 -0.50 -16.78
C MET A 130 10.47 -1.56 -15.73
N LEU A 131 10.57 -2.82 -16.09
CA LEU A 131 11.10 -3.93 -15.27
C LEU A 131 10.42 -4.10 -13.89
N LYS A 132 9.12 -3.79 -13.80
CA LYS A 132 8.36 -3.91 -12.55
C LYS A 132 8.36 -5.34 -11.99
N SER A 133 7.97 -6.33 -12.81
CA SER A 133 7.91 -7.74 -12.39
C SER A 133 9.30 -8.31 -12.06
N PRO A 134 10.38 -8.03 -12.82
CA PRO A 134 11.74 -8.40 -12.40
C PRO A 134 12.17 -7.79 -11.06
N ALA A 135 11.87 -6.51 -10.81
CA ALA A 135 12.18 -5.83 -9.55
C ALA A 135 11.44 -6.49 -8.36
N MET A 136 10.15 -6.79 -8.54
CA MET A 136 9.36 -7.50 -7.54
C MET A 136 9.91 -8.91 -7.28
N GLY A 137 10.23 -9.66 -8.34
CA GLY A 137 10.80 -10.99 -8.23
C GLY A 137 12.14 -11.02 -7.48
N GLU A 138 13.02 -10.02 -7.74
CA GLU A 138 14.30 -9.91 -7.00
C GLU A 138 14.07 -9.62 -5.51
N ALA A 139 13.16 -8.70 -5.20
CA ALA A 139 12.85 -8.34 -3.82
C ALA A 139 12.15 -9.46 -3.01
N LEU A 140 11.47 -10.38 -3.69
CA LEU A 140 10.77 -11.52 -3.06
C LEU A 140 11.65 -12.77 -2.89
N LYS A 141 12.88 -12.79 -3.39
CA LYS A 141 13.79 -13.95 -3.23
C LYS A 141 13.96 -14.42 -1.78
N PRO A 142 14.09 -13.54 -0.76
CA PRO A 142 14.14 -13.99 0.62
C PRO A 142 12.87 -14.72 1.07
N ILE A 143 11.69 -14.27 0.68
CA ILE A 143 10.42 -14.96 0.99
C ILE A 143 10.36 -16.34 0.30
N HIS A 144 10.77 -16.42 -0.98
CA HIS A 144 10.81 -17.70 -1.70
C HIS A 144 11.73 -18.71 -1.00
N ARG A 145 12.86 -18.23 -0.47
CA ARG A 145 13.78 -19.08 0.29
C ARG A 145 13.17 -19.54 1.62
N LEU A 146 12.50 -18.66 2.36
CA LEU A 146 11.76 -19.01 3.58
C LEU A 146 10.68 -20.08 3.31
N GLU A 147 9.92 -19.94 2.22
CA GLU A 147 8.91 -20.94 1.84
C GLU A 147 9.55 -22.29 1.46
N ALA A 148 10.68 -22.28 0.75
CA ALA A 148 11.38 -23.51 0.40
C ALA A 148 11.92 -24.24 1.65
N GLU A 149 12.42 -23.50 2.64
CA GLU A 149 12.88 -24.06 3.92
C GLU A 149 11.70 -24.60 4.73
N ALA A 150 10.61 -23.84 4.86
CA ALA A 150 9.39 -24.27 5.54
C ALA A 150 8.74 -25.50 4.88
N ALA A 151 8.79 -25.63 3.56
CA ALA A 151 8.30 -26.80 2.84
C ALA A 151 9.09 -28.07 3.19
N LYS A 152 10.43 -27.98 3.29
CA LYS A 152 11.28 -29.11 3.71
C LYS A 152 10.99 -29.51 5.17
N GLU A 153 10.87 -28.53 6.06
CA GLU A 153 10.52 -28.78 7.46
C GLU A 153 9.16 -29.46 7.58
N ASN A 154 8.17 -29.01 6.81
CA ASN A 154 6.84 -29.62 6.78
C ASN A 154 6.87 -31.05 6.23
N GLU A 155 7.67 -31.34 5.20
CA GLU A 155 7.83 -32.69 4.67
C GLU A 155 8.39 -33.66 5.74
N LEU A 156 9.43 -33.27 6.46
CA LEU A 156 9.98 -34.04 7.57
C LEU A 156 8.96 -34.22 8.71
N ALA A 157 8.22 -33.17 9.05
CA ALA A 157 7.17 -33.22 10.06
C ALA A 157 6.01 -34.16 9.65
N GLN A 158 5.62 -34.19 8.36
CA GLN A 158 4.62 -35.12 7.85
C GLN A 158 5.07 -36.57 7.90
N GLN A 159 6.36 -36.86 7.59
CA GLN A 159 6.93 -38.19 7.71
C GLN A 159 6.92 -38.66 9.18
N ALA A 160 7.31 -37.77 10.10
CA ALA A 160 7.29 -38.08 11.54
C ALA A 160 5.85 -38.27 12.05
N TYR A 161 4.90 -37.49 11.57
CA TYR A 161 3.48 -37.62 11.89
C TYR A 161 2.93 -38.98 11.42
N ALA A 162 3.22 -39.38 10.18
CA ALA A 162 2.76 -40.64 9.63
C ALA A 162 3.30 -41.84 10.48
N ALA A 163 4.60 -41.87 10.78
CA ALA A 163 5.19 -42.88 11.63
C ALA A 163 4.61 -42.87 13.06
N GLY A 164 4.36 -41.68 13.61
CA GLY A 164 3.72 -41.53 14.92
C GLY A 164 2.27 -42.02 14.93
N LEU A 165 1.53 -41.77 13.86
CA LEU A 165 0.14 -42.22 13.70
C LEU A 165 0.07 -43.77 13.62
N ASP A 166 0.95 -44.39 12.85
CA ASP A 166 1.05 -45.85 12.75
C ASP A 166 1.35 -46.48 14.12
N ALA A 167 2.31 -45.90 14.84
CA ALA A 167 2.63 -46.35 16.19
C ALA A 167 1.48 -46.16 17.20
N TYR A 168 0.72 -45.08 17.08
CA TYR A 168 -0.47 -44.81 17.89
C TYR A 168 -1.59 -45.83 17.60
N GLU A 169 -1.89 -46.10 16.33
CA GLU A 169 -2.94 -47.06 15.94
C GLU A 169 -2.54 -48.50 16.36
N LEU A 170 -1.26 -48.88 16.26
CA LEU A 170 -0.78 -50.18 16.75
C LEU A 170 -0.96 -50.31 18.27
N ARG A 171 -0.56 -49.28 19.05
CA ARG A 171 -0.78 -49.29 20.53
C ARG A 171 -2.26 -49.35 20.86
N LYS A 172 -3.11 -48.66 20.13
CA LYS A 172 -4.57 -48.68 20.32
C LYS A 172 -5.15 -50.06 20.05
N GLN A 173 -4.67 -50.78 19.02
CA GLN A 173 -5.08 -52.16 18.72
C GLN A 173 -4.66 -53.12 19.82
N VAL A 174 -3.39 -53.04 20.24
CA VAL A 174 -2.84 -53.91 21.31
C VAL A 174 -3.59 -53.67 22.63
N ASN A 175 -3.78 -52.43 23.03
CA ASN A 175 -4.50 -52.11 24.27
C ASN A 175 -5.97 -52.53 24.22
N LYS A 176 -6.66 -52.38 23.06
CA LYS A 176 -8.01 -52.93 22.88
C LYS A 176 -8.07 -54.42 22.99
N ALA A 177 -7.08 -55.18 22.48
CA ALA A 177 -7.01 -56.62 22.60
C ALA A 177 -6.80 -57.05 24.07
N LEU A 178 -5.84 -56.41 24.77
CA LEU A 178 -5.59 -56.66 26.19
C LEU A 178 -6.81 -56.37 27.08
N VAL A 179 -7.52 -55.32 26.79
CA VAL A 179 -8.77 -54.98 27.49
C VAL A 179 -9.86 -56.01 27.23
N ARG A 180 -9.99 -56.46 25.98
CA ARG A 180 -10.96 -57.51 25.60
C ARG A 180 -10.67 -58.85 26.32
N ASP A 181 -9.40 -59.19 26.46
CA ASP A 181 -8.98 -60.41 27.16
C ASP A 181 -9.18 -60.28 28.68
N LYS A 182 -8.87 -59.12 29.29
CA LYS A 182 -9.17 -58.83 30.70
C LYS A 182 -10.69 -58.85 30.99
N LEU A 183 -11.54 -58.30 30.11
CA LEU A 183 -12.98 -58.34 30.23
C LEU A 183 -13.54 -59.75 30.13
N LYS A 184 -12.95 -60.64 29.27
CA LYS A 184 -13.33 -62.05 29.18
C LYS A 184 -12.93 -62.85 30.41
N ALA A 185 -11.76 -62.51 30.99
CA ALA A 185 -11.24 -63.22 32.19
C ALA A 185 -11.94 -62.76 33.48
N ASN A 186 -12.42 -61.52 33.56
CA ASN A 186 -13.02 -60.94 34.75
C ASN A 186 -14.55 -60.87 34.61
N LYS A 187 -15.28 -61.80 35.30
CA LYS A 187 -16.76 -61.86 35.32
C LYS A 187 -17.43 -60.68 36.03
N SER A 188 -16.66 -59.73 36.54
CA SER A 188 -17.17 -58.55 37.28
C SER A 188 -17.54 -57.43 36.31
N LYS A 189 -18.83 -57.04 36.28
CA LYS A 189 -19.41 -55.99 35.44
C LYS A 189 -18.91 -54.55 35.71
N ASN A 190 -18.05 -54.33 36.73
CA ASN A 190 -17.68 -52.98 37.23
C ASN A 190 -16.15 -52.72 37.20
N ALA A 191 -15.35 -53.41 36.41
CA ALA A 191 -13.94 -53.06 36.29
C ALA A 191 -13.78 -51.77 35.51
N LYS A 192 -13.42 -50.64 36.16
CA LYS A 192 -12.89 -49.44 35.49
C LYS A 192 -11.57 -49.82 34.83
N ILE A 193 -11.55 -49.92 33.52
CA ILE A 193 -10.34 -50.19 32.75
C ILE A 193 -9.85 -48.84 32.23
N ASP A 194 -8.70 -48.43 32.73
CA ASP A 194 -8.01 -47.26 32.21
C ASP A 194 -7.39 -47.59 30.84
N LEU A 195 -7.82 -46.92 29.83
CA LEU A 195 -7.39 -47.09 28.43
C LEU A 195 -6.42 -45.98 28.10
N ASP A 196 -5.18 -46.09 28.50
CA ASP A 196 -4.14 -45.17 28.04
C ASP A 196 -3.67 -45.58 26.63
N PHE A 197 -4.14 -44.84 25.62
CA PHE A 197 -3.70 -45.00 24.24
C PHE A 197 -2.51 -44.09 23.92
N GLY A 198 -2.05 -43.26 24.88
CA GLY A 198 -1.14 -42.14 24.61
C GLY A 198 -1.81 -41.01 23.81
N GLU A 199 -1.13 -39.91 23.67
CA GLU A 199 -1.63 -38.81 22.86
C GLU A 199 -1.59 -39.16 21.37
N ARG A 200 -2.70 -38.87 20.67
CA ARG A 200 -2.74 -38.96 19.21
C ARG A 200 -1.84 -37.88 18.63
N PRO A 201 -0.90 -38.21 17.72
CA PRO A 201 -0.11 -37.22 17.04
C PRO A 201 -0.99 -36.14 16.38
N LYS A 202 -0.56 -34.89 16.46
CA LYS A 202 -1.23 -33.79 15.77
C LYS A 202 -0.65 -33.65 14.37
N GLU A 203 -1.53 -33.48 13.39
CA GLU A 203 -1.14 -33.22 12.02
C GLU A 203 -0.35 -31.91 11.93
N PRO A 204 0.85 -31.90 11.34
CA PRO A 204 1.63 -30.68 11.19
C PRO A 204 0.95 -29.73 10.20
N THR A 205 0.97 -28.46 10.53
CA THR A 205 0.38 -27.41 9.72
C THR A 205 1.48 -26.73 8.89
N PRO A 206 1.34 -26.65 7.55
CA PRO A 206 2.35 -26.03 6.71
C PRO A 206 2.46 -24.53 6.97
N VAL A 207 3.68 -24.05 7.17
CA VAL A 207 3.97 -22.61 7.27
C VAL A 207 4.02 -22.02 5.86
N ARG A 208 3.28 -20.92 5.67
CA ARG A 208 3.23 -20.17 4.41
C ARG A 208 3.51 -18.69 4.69
N TYR A 209 4.20 -18.04 3.78
CA TYR A 209 4.52 -16.60 3.87
C TYR A 209 3.76 -15.77 2.85
N ARG A 210 3.39 -16.36 1.71
CA ARG A 210 2.73 -15.64 0.60
C ARG A 210 1.65 -16.46 -0.10
N THR A 211 0.82 -15.73 -0.85
CA THR A 211 -0.09 -16.28 -1.86
C THR A 211 -0.22 -15.31 -3.03
N ASN A 212 -0.39 -15.83 -4.24
CA ASN A 212 -0.55 -15.03 -5.45
C ASN A 212 -1.90 -15.26 -6.14
N ASP A 213 -2.58 -16.36 -5.84
CA ASP A 213 -3.88 -16.70 -6.42
C ASP A 213 -4.72 -17.50 -5.43
N SER A 214 -5.34 -16.80 -4.48
CA SER A 214 -6.26 -17.41 -3.52
C SER A 214 -7.61 -16.72 -3.55
N THR A 215 -8.68 -17.53 -3.46
CA THR A 215 -9.99 -16.99 -3.08
C THR A 215 -9.91 -16.46 -1.64
N TYR A 216 -10.85 -15.57 -1.25
CA TYR A 216 -10.82 -15.02 0.10
C TYR A 216 -11.08 -16.10 1.17
N GLU A 217 -11.82 -17.18 0.86
CA GLU A 217 -12.00 -18.34 1.72
C GLU A 217 -10.69 -19.09 1.95
N ALA A 218 -9.94 -19.36 0.86
CA ALA A 218 -8.62 -19.99 0.95
C ALA A 218 -7.63 -19.11 1.72
N LEU A 219 -7.69 -17.78 1.52
CA LEU A 219 -6.90 -16.81 2.29
C LEU A 219 -7.30 -16.81 3.78
N GLY A 220 -8.59 -17.03 4.09
CA GLY A 220 -9.08 -17.21 5.45
C GLY A 220 -8.47 -18.44 6.13
N GLU A 221 -8.49 -19.60 5.47
CA GLU A 221 -7.85 -20.84 5.98
C GLU A 221 -6.32 -20.66 6.14
N LEU A 222 -5.67 -19.99 5.19
CA LEU A 222 -4.25 -19.62 5.32
C LEU A 222 -4.00 -18.71 6.53
N SER A 223 -4.89 -17.78 6.82
CA SER A 223 -4.77 -16.86 7.98
C SER A 223 -4.96 -17.58 9.31
N ILE A 224 -5.80 -18.63 9.36
CA ILE A 224 -5.95 -19.49 10.55
C ILE A 224 -4.64 -20.24 10.82
N THR A 225 -4.04 -20.82 9.79
CA THR A 225 -2.83 -21.65 9.91
C THR A 225 -1.56 -20.80 10.04
N ASN A 226 -1.57 -19.55 9.61
CA ASN A 226 -0.45 -18.62 9.66
C ASN A 226 -0.85 -17.30 10.37
N PRO A 227 -1.08 -17.33 11.68
CA PRO A 227 -1.62 -16.20 12.45
C PRO A 227 -0.66 -15.00 12.54
N THR A 228 0.59 -15.17 12.15
CA THR A 228 1.58 -14.07 12.09
C THR A 228 1.39 -13.16 10.90
N GLY A 229 0.75 -13.64 9.84
CA GLY A 229 0.41 -12.84 8.65
C GLY A 229 0.79 -13.52 7.34
N ILE A 230 0.18 -13.04 6.27
CA ILE A 230 0.38 -13.53 4.89
C ILE A 230 0.59 -12.33 3.96
N LEU A 231 1.53 -12.48 3.02
CA LEU A 231 1.70 -11.57 1.89
C LEU A 231 0.82 -12.02 0.72
N VAL A 232 -0.07 -11.15 0.27
CA VAL A 232 -0.77 -11.30 -1.02
C VAL A 232 0.01 -10.51 -2.07
N GLU A 233 0.52 -11.21 -3.07
CA GLU A 233 1.26 -10.59 -4.18
C GLU A 233 0.46 -10.63 -5.48
N ARG A 234 0.47 -9.54 -6.24
CA ARG A 234 -0.21 -9.41 -7.53
C ARG A 234 0.62 -8.62 -8.52
N ASP A 235 0.97 -9.21 -9.65
CA ASP A 235 1.72 -8.52 -10.70
C ASP A 235 0.88 -7.38 -11.32
N GLU A 236 -0.43 -7.58 -11.55
CA GLU A 236 -1.36 -6.52 -11.97
C GLU A 236 -2.38 -6.24 -10.86
N LEU A 237 -2.01 -5.33 -9.95
CA LEU A 237 -2.76 -5.07 -8.73
C LEU A 237 -4.15 -4.48 -8.98
N VAL A 238 -4.32 -3.60 -9.99
CA VAL A 238 -5.63 -2.99 -10.29
C VAL A 238 -6.66 -4.04 -10.68
N SER A 239 -6.24 -5.19 -11.21
CA SER A 239 -7.17 -6.29 -11.48
C SER A 239 -7.78 -6.86 -10.20
N LEU A 240 -6.99 -7.02 -9.14
CA LEU A 240 -7.49 -7.41 -7.81
C LEU A 240 -8.42 -6.33 -7.24
N LEU A 241 -8.05 -5.04 -7.32
CA LEU A 241 -8.87 -3.95 -6.82
C LEU A 241 -10.24 -3.92 -7.51
N LYS A 242 -10.26 -3.98 -8.86
CA LYS A 242 -11.51 -4.06 -9.65
C LYS A 242 -12.33 -5.32 -9.35
N GLN A 243 -11.70 -6.44 -9.04
CA GLN A 243 -12.40 -7.67 -8.61
C GLN A 243 -13.09 -7.44 -7.26
N LEU A 244 -12.38 -6.86 -6.30
CA LEU A 244 -12.92 -6.57 -4.95
C LEU A 244 -14.01 -5.48 -4.95
N ASP A 245 -14.08 -4.65 -6.00
CA ASP A 245 -15.11 -3.61 -6.17
C ASP A 245 -16.46 -4.16 -6.64
N ARG A 246 -16.55 -5.43 -7.05
CA ARG A 246 -17.80 -6.05 -7.47
C ARG A 246 -18.70 -6.33 -6.26
N ASP A 247 -19.98 -6.12 -6.39
CA ASP A 247 -20.97 -6.31 -5.31
C ASP A 247 -20.92 -7.73 -4.72
N GLU A 248 -20.69 -8.74 -5.55
CA GLU A 248 -20.59 -10.15 -5.13
C GLU A 248 -19.32 -10.40 -4.28
N GLN A 249 -18.36 -9.49 -4.30
CA GLN A 249 -17.09 -9.59 -3.58
C GLN A 249 -17.04 -8.72 -2.30
N ALA A 250 -18.18 -8.18 -1.87
CA ALA A 250 -18.24 -7.32 -0.67
C ALA A 250 -17.65 -7.99 0.59
N ALA A 251 -17.87 -9.30 0.78
CA ALA A 251 -17.29 -10.06 1.89
C ALA A 251 -15.75 -10.19 1.76
N ALA A 252 -15.25 -10.48 0.55
CA ALA A 252 -13.82 -10.53 0.26
C ALA A 252 -13.17 -9.16 0.53
N ARG A 253 -13.81 -8.09 0.07
CA ARG A 253 -13.35 -6.72 0.30
C ARG A 253 -13.26 -6.40 1.80
N GLY A 254 -14.31 -6.71 2.57
CA GLY A 254 -14.33 -6.54 4.02
C GLY A 254 -13.22 -7.31 4.72
N PHE A 255 -12.90 -8.52 4.24
CA PHE A 255 -11.80 -9.32 4.77
C PHE A 255 -10.43 -8.66 4.55
N TYR A 256 -10.15 -8.15 3.35
CA TYR A 256 -8.91 -7.39 3.09
C TYR A 256 -8.82 -6.12 3.95
N LEU A 257 -9.91 -5.36 4.05
CA LEU A 257 -9.96 -4.14 4.88
C LEU A 257 -9.67 -4.44 6.36
N SER A 258 -10.21 -5.55 6.90
CA SER A 258 -9.93 -6.02 8.27
C SER A 258 -8.48 -6.47 8.42
N GLY A 259 -7.94 -7.18 7.42
CA GLY A 259 -6.57 -7.70 7.44
C GLY A 259 -5.49 -6.63 7.39
N TRP A 260 -5.81 -5.42 6.92
CA TRP A 260 -4.88 -4.30 6.89
C TRP A 260 -4.45 -3.84 8.29
N SER A 261 -5.34 -3.87 9.28
CA SER A 261 -5.01 -3.46 10.65
C SER A 261 -4.05 -4.44 11.33
N GLY A 262 -4.15 -5.73 11.01
CA GLY A 262 -3.40 -6.80 11.68
C GLY A 262 -3.93 -7.14 13.09
N THR A 263 -5.01 -6.51 13.54
CA THR A 263 -5.54 -6.63 14.91
C THR A 263 -7.00 -7.08 14.97
N GLN A 264 -7.74 -6.98 13.86
CA GLN A 264 -9.17 -7.24 13.84
C GLN A 264 -9.48 -8.73 13.70
N PRO A 265 -10.41 -9.28 14.51
CA PRO A 265 -10.89 -10.63 14.33
C PRO A 265 -11.77 -10.74 13.08
N TYR A 266 -11.90 -11.95 12.58
CA TYR A 266 -12.83 -12.24 11.49
C TYR A 266 -13.46 -13.62 11.69
N THR A 267 -14.74 -13.74 11.38
CA THR A 267 -15.48 -14.99 11.53
C THR A 267 -16.15 -15.36 10.22
N PHE A 268 -15.94 -16.60 9.78
CA PHE A 268 -16.65 -17.20 8.66
C PHE A 268 -17.75 -18.10 9.18
N ASP A 269 -19.01 -17.80 8.86
CA ASP A 269 -20.16 -18.66 9.12
C ASP A 269 -20.58 -19.31 7.80
N ARG A 270 -20.23 -20.59 7.61
CA ARG A 270 -20.54 -21.34 6.40
C ARG A 270 -21.41 -22.55 6.72
N ILE A 271 -22.48 -22.74 5.95
CA ILE A 271 -23.44 -23.84 6.12
C ILE A 271 -22.77 -25.21 6.09
N ILE A 272 -21.74 -25.40 5.23
CA ILE A 272 -21.12 -26.71 4.99
C ILE A 272 -19.86 -26.94 5.85
N ARG A 273 -19.06 -25.89 6.15
CA ARG A 273 -17.77 -25.99 6.85
C ARG A 273 -17.81 -25.57 8.33
N GLY A 274 -18.98 -25.12 8.79
CA GLY A 274 -19.17 -24.66 10.17
C GLY A 274 -18.54 -23.29 10.45
N HIS A 275 -18.49 -22.97 11.74
CA HIS A 275 -17.93 -21.72 12.25
C HIS A 275 -16.40 -21.77 12.25
N ARG A 276 -15.76 -20.76 11.64
CA ARG A 276 -14.31 -20.56 11.62
C ARG A 276 -13.98 -19.17 12.12
N HIS A 277 -13.25 -19.12 13.21
CA HIS A 277 -12.84 -17.86 13.84
C HIS A 277 -11.33 -17.61 13.65
N ILE A 278 -10.99 -16.42 13.20
CA ILE A 278 -9.62 -15.92 13.12
C ILE A 278 -9.49 -14.83 14.20
N GLU A 279 -8.59 -15.03 15.13
CA GLU A 279 -8.40 -14.10 16.26
C GLU A 279 -7.97 -12.71 15.77
N ALA A 280 -7.11 -12.65 14.77
CA ALA A 280 -6.74 -11.42 14.09
C ALA A 280 -6.23 -11.70 12.68
N VAL A 281 -6.88 -11.12 11.69
CA VAL A 281 -6.43 -11.19 10.30
C VAL A 281 -5.28 -10.23 10.08
N CYS A 282 -4.17 -10.71 9.51
CA CYS A 282 -2.99 -9.91 9.20
C CYS A 282 -2.58 -10.16 7.76
N ILE A 283 -2.82 -9.17 6.90
CA ILE A 283 -2.55 -9.26 5.46
C ILE A 283 -1.68 -8.09 5.04
N SER A 284 -0.54 -8.38 4.42
CA SER A 284 0.19 -7.43 3.58
C SER A 284 -0.19 -7.65 2.13
N VAL A 285 -0.23 -6.58 1.35
CA VAL A 285 -0.50 -6.65 -0.09
C VAL A 285 0.64 -5.96 -0.83
N LEU A 286 1.17 -6.63 -1.84
CA LEU A 286 2.20 -6.10 -2.73
C LEU A 286 1.78 -6.27 -4.17
N GLY A 287 1.96 -5.23 -4.96
CA GLY A 287 1.78 -5.38 -6.39
C GLY A 287 2.21 -4.17 -7.18
N ASN A 288 2.11 -4.29 -8.49
CA ASN A 288 2.40 -3.22 -9.41
C ASN A 288 1.26 -2.98 -10.39
N THR A 289 1.29 -1.84 -11.07
CA THR A 289 0.31 -1.52 -12.10
C THR A 289 0.85 -0.50 -13.11
N GLN A 290 0.01 -0.16 -14.07
CA GLN A 290 0.32 0.81 -15.11
C GLN A 290 -0.34 2.17 -14.84
N PRO A 291 0.28 3.30 -15.26
CA PRO A 291 -0.26 4.65 -15.06
C PRO A 291 -1.72 4.83 -15.46
N ALA A 292 -2.08 4.41 -16.69
CA ALA A 292 -3.43 4.57 -17.19
C ALA A 292 -4.48 3.79 -16.37
N ARG A 293 -4.12 2.58 -15.90
CA ARG A 293 -5.02 1.74 -15.12
C ARG A 293 -5.30 2.30 -13.73
N ILE A 294 -4.26 2.81 -13.06
CA ILE A 294 -4.46 3.42 -11.74
C ILE A 294 -5.19 4.75 -11.82
N ALA A 295 -4.90 5.60 -12.82
CA ALA A 295 -5.61 6.85 -13.05
C ALA A 295 -7.11 6.62 -13.29
N GLU A 296 -7.47 5.62 -14.12
CA GLU A 296 -8.86 5.21 -14.34
C GLU A 296 -9.52 4.73 -13.04
N TYR A 297 -8.81 3.90 -12.25
CA TYR A 297 -9.32 3.38 -10.99
C TYR A 297 -9.61 4.51 -9.98
N VAL A 298 -8.66 5.42 -9.79
CA VAL A 298 -8.83 6.57 -8.89
C VAL A 298 -9.96 7.48 -9.35
N ARG A 299 -10.10 7.72 -10.67
CA ARG A 299 -11.20 8.51 -11.24
C ARG A 299 -12.56 7.88 -10.95
N SER A 300 -12.69 6.57 -11.11
CA SER A 300 -13.92 5.82 -10.80
C SER A 300 -14.27 5.91 -9.31
N ALA A 301 -13.27 5.73 -8.43
CA ALA A 301 -13.45 5.84 -6.98
C ALA A 301 -13.92 7.25 -6.55
N ASN A 302 -13.36 8.31 -7.14
CA ASN A 302 -13.73 9.70 -6.83
C ASN A 302 -15.16 10.06 -7.29
N ARG A 303 -15.73 9.34 -8.24
CA ARG A 303 -17.10 9.56 -8.76
C ARG A 303 -18.19 8.79 -7.98
N GLY A 304 -17.88 8.29 -6.80
CA GLY A 304 -18.82 7.53 -5.97
C GLY A 304 -18.90 6.04 -6.30
N GLY A 305 -17.92 5.50 -7.01
CA GLY A 305 -17.77 4.06 -7.20
C GLY A 305 -17.37 3.33 -5.91
N ALA A 306 -17.46 2.01 -5.91
CA ALA A 306 -17.14 1.13 -4.77
C ALA A 306 -15.74 1.37 -4.16
N GLY A 307 -14.79 1.93 -4.94
CA GLY A 307 -13.44 2.28 -4.49
C GLY A 307 -13.34 3.41 -3.47
N GLY A 308 -14.45 4.07 -3.09
CA GLY A 308 -14.48 5.20 -2.13
C GLY A 308 -14.33 4.80 -0.66
N ASP A 309 -14.34 3.52 -0.30
CA ASP A 309 -14.30 3.01 1.08
C ASP A 309 -12.90 2.94 1.73
N GLY A 310 -11.90 3.42 1.04
CA GLY A 310 -10.53 3.51 1.58
C GLY A 310 -9.62 2.32 1.26
N LEU A 311 -9.94 1.43 0.31
CA LEU A 311 -9.09 0.30 -0.05
C LEU A 311 -7.76 0.78 -0.65
N ILE A 312 -7.79 1.64 -1.67
CA ILE A 312 -6.58 2.19 -2.29
C ILE A 312 -5.76 3.04 -1.31
N GLN A 313 -6.43 3.75 -0.39
CA GLN A 313 -5.80 4.59 0.62
C GLN A 313 -4.93 3.80 1.62
N ARG A 314 -5.06 2.47 1.66
CA ARG A 314 -4.27 1.59 2.53
C ARG A 314 -2.90 1.21 1.97
N PHE A 315 -2.64 1.51 0.69
CA PHE A 315 -1.32 1.33 0.09
C PHE A 315 -0.39 2.46 0.50
N GLY A 316 0.11 2.38 1.75
CA GLY A 316 0.99 3.41 2.31
C GLY A 316 2.34 3.52 1.60
N LEU A 317 2.91 2.40 1.14
CA LEU A 317 4.12 2.38 0.31
C LEU A 317 3.74 2.50 -1.16
N LEU A 318 3.37 3.71 -1.58
CA LEU A 318 2.90 4.01 -2.92
C LEU A 318 3.98 4.76 -3.70
N ALA A 319 4.54 4.15 -4.76
CA ALA A 319 5.58 4.74 -5.56
C ALA A 319 5.20 4.83 -7.04
N TRP A 320 5.35 6.02 -7.60
CA TRP A 320 5.25 6.28 -9.04
C TRP A 320 6.38 7.21 -9.45
N PRO A 321 7.61 6.68 -9.62
CA PRO A 321 8.76 7.47 -10.00
C PRO A 321 8.66 8.02 -11.41
N ASP A 322 9.49 9.01 -11.71
CA ASP A 322 9.75 9.42 -13.08
C ASP A 322 10.46 8.31 -13.84
N ALA A 323 10.43 8.38 -15.18
CA ALA A 323 11.16 7.43 -15.98
C ALA A 323 12.66 7.51 -15.64
N PRO A 324 13.35 6.36 -15.51
CA PRO A 324 14.79 6.38 -15.30
C PRO A 324 15.48 7.10 -16.46
N GLY A 325 16.66 7.66 -16.18
CA GLY A 325 17.48 8.33 -17.17
C GLY A 325 18.03 7.38 -18.25
N GLU A 326 19.24 7.62 -18.70
CA GLU A 326 19.89 6.78 -19.72
C GLU A 326 20.08 5.34 -19.23
N TRP A 327 19.70 4.38 -20.07
CA TRP A 327 19.96 2.97 -19.83
C TRP A 327 21.44 2.66 -20.03
N ARG A 328 22.01 1.82 -19.17
CA ARG A 328 23.37 1.30 -19.28
C ARG A 328 23.34 -0.22 -19.26
N ASP A 329 24.16 -0.84 -20.08
CA ASP A 329 24.37 -2.28 -20.02
C ASP A 329 25.24 -2.61 -18.80
N ILE A 330 24.67 -3.33 -17.84
CA ILE A 330 25.33 -3.71 -16.58
C ILE A 330 25.42 -5.24 -16.53
N ASP A 331 26.62 -5.77 -16.71
CA ASP A 331 26.94 -7.19 -16.54
C ASP A 331 27.87 -7.37 -15.32
N GLU A 332 27.28 -7.35 -14.13
CA GLU A 332 27.98 -7.45 -12.85
C GLU A 332 27.42 -8.59 -12.00
N TYR A 333 28.31 -9.27 -11.28
CA TYR A 333 27.91 -10.26 -10.29
C TYR A 333 27.10 -9.61 -9.16
N PRO A 334 26.05 -10.29 -8.65
CA PRO A 334 25.33 -9.82 -7.48
C PRO A 334 26.25 -9.61 -6.27
N ASN A 335 26.02 -8.55 -5.51
CA ASN A 335 26.71 -8.33 -4.25
C ASN A 335 26.32 -9.42 -3.22
N GLY A 336 27.16 -10.48 -3.12
CA GLY A 336 26.90 -11.63 -2.26
C GLY A 336 26.78 -11.27 -0.79
N ALA A 337 27.62 -10.36 -0.28
CA ALA A 337 27.59 -9.93 1.12
C ALA A 337 26.29 -9.16 1.45
N ALA A 338 25.86 -8.28 0.57
CA ALA A 338 24.60 -7.53 0.74
C ALA A 338 23.38 -8.47 0.70
N ARG A 339 23.37 -9.44 -0.23
CA ARG A 339 22.32 -10.47 -0.31
C ARG A 339 22.26 -11.35 0.93
N GLU A 340 23.40 -11.77 1.44
CA GLU A 340 23.48 -12.59 2.64
C GLU A 340 22.99 -11.82 3.88
N LYS A 341 23.38 -10.55 4.03
CA LYS A 341 22.89 -9.69 5.12
C LYS A 341 21.38 -9.48 5.04
N ALA A 342 20.83 -9.26 3.85
CA ALA A 342 19.38 -9.16 3.64
C ALA A 342 18.69 -10.47 4.01
N TRP A 343 19.21 -11.63 3.55
CA TRP A 343 18.68 -12.94 3.89
C TRP A 343 18.66 -13.16 5.40
N GLN A 344 19.78 -12.94 6.10
CA GLN A 344 19.87 -13.09 7.57
C GLN A 344 18.86 -12.19 8.30
N THR A 345 18.55 -11.02 7.74
CA THR A 345 17.52 -10.15 8.29
C THR A 345 16.13 -10.77 8.17
N PHE A 346 15.77 -11.28 7.00
CA PHE A 346 14.48 -11.97 6.80
C PHE A 346 14.36 -13.23 7.66
N GLU A 347 15.41 -14.05 7.71
CA GLU A 347 15.47 -15.27 8.52
C GLU A 347 15.31 -14.98 10.02
N ARG A 348 16.02 -13.96 10.54
CA ARG A 348 15.89 -13.50 11.92
C ARG A 348 14.46 -13.06 12.24
N MET A 349 13.81 -12.30 11.34
CA MET A 349 12.44 -11.87 11.54
C MET A 349 11.44 -13.03 11.43
N ALA A 350 11.67 -13.99 10.58
CA ALA A 350 10.84 -15.19 10.46
C ALA A 350 10.90 -16.09 11.72
N LYS A 351 12.05 -16.12 12.39
CA LYS A 351 12.28 -16.86 13.64
C LYS A 351 11.89 -16.09 14.91
N LEU A 352 11.44 -14.84 14.78
CA LEU A 352 11.03 -14.02 15.92
C LEU A 352 9.72 -14.58 16.51
N ASP A 353 9.82 -15.24 17.65
CA ASP A 353 8.68 -15.68 18.46
C ASP A 353 8.43 -14.73 19.63
N THR A 354 7.40 -15.01 20.43
CA THR A 354 7.04 -14.17 21.58
C THR A 354 8.20 -14.06 22.58
N GLN A 355 8.94 -15.14 22.85
CA GLN A 355 10.04 -15.12 23.82
C GLN A 355 11.23 -14.31 23.30
N ALA A 356 11.56 -14.45 22.02
CA ALA A 356 12.59 -13.65 21.37
C ALA A 356 12.22 -12.16 21.35
N ALA A 357 10.95 -11.82 21.09
CA ALA A 357 10.46 -10.45 21.14
C ALA A 357 10.57 -9.84 22.56
N LEU A 358 10.23 -10.60 23.60
CA LEU A 358 10.41 -10.15 25.00
C LEU A 358 11.90 -9.96 25.33
N THR A 359 12.77 -10.83 24.84
CA THR A 359 14.23 -10.71 25.00
C THR A 359 14.77 -9.46 24.28
N LEU A 360 14.17 -9.06 23.17
CA LEU A 360 14.47 -7.79 22.50
C LEU A 360 13.96 -6.55 23.26
N GLY A 361 13.26 -6.73 24.39
CA GLY A 361 12.75 -5.63 25.20
C GLY A 361 11.31 -5.24 24.89
N ALA A 362 10.57 -6.06 24.12
CA ALA A 362 9.15 -5.84 23.94
C ALA A 362 8.37 -6.16 25.22
N GLU A 363 7.29 -5.45 25.46
CA GLU A 363 6.37 -5.67 26.55
C GLU A 363 5.10 -6.37 26.06
N LYS A 364 4.57 -7.31 26.87
CA LYS A 364 3.28 -7.93 26.63
C LYS A 364 2.44 -7.90 27.91
N GLY A 365 1.53 -6.94 27.98
CA GLY A 365 0.55 -6.85 29.08
C GLY A 365 -0.49 -7.96 29.03
N PRO A 366 -1.33 -8.11 30.08
CA PRO A 366 -2.31 -9.18 30.19
C PRO A 366 -3.40 -9.14 29.09
N TYR A 367 -3.63 -7.98 28.49
CA TYR A 367 -4.63 -7.79 27.43
C TYR A 367 -3.99 -7.66 26.04
N ASP A 368 -2.66 -7.63 25.95
CA ASP A 368 -1.96 -7.50 24.69
C ASP A 368 -1.96 -8.83 23.92
N LYS A 369 -2.38 -8.79 22.67
CA LYS A 369 -2.39 -9.98 21.79
C LYS A 369 -1.01 -10.29 21.23
N VAL A 370 -0.16 -9.26 21.10
CA VAL A 370 1.22 -9.37 20.59
C VAL A 370 2.17 -8.59 21.50
N PRO A 371 3.45 -9.02 21.60
CA PRO A 371 4.47 -8.21 22.27
C PRO A 371 4.70 -6.91 21.48
N CYS A 372 4.93 -5.80 22.19
CA CYS A 372 5.07 -4.49 21.58
C CYS A 372 6.31 -3.75 22.10
N LEU A 373 7.00 -3.05 21.20
CA LEU A 373 7.98 -2.02 21.55
C LEU A 373 7.30 -0.64 21.70
N ARG A 374 8.02 0.30 22.28
CA ARG A 374 7.66 1.72 22.34
C ARG A 374 8.76 2.53 21.69
N PHE A 375 8.50 3.79 21.40
CA PHE A 375 9.56 4.71 21.00
C PHE A 375 10.47 5.06 22.20
N GLU A 376 11.74 5.29 21.95
CA GLU A 376 12.59 6.00 22.91
C GLU A 376 12.12 7.47 23.05
N GLU A 377 12.56 8.16 24.10
CA GLU A 377 12.04 9.49 24.48
C GLU A 377 12.11 10.50 23.33
N ALA A 378 13.29 10.66 22.72
CA ALA A 378 13.49 11.59 21.60
C ALA A 378 12.66 11.22 20.36
N ALA A 379 12.50 9.93 20.08
CA ALA A 379 11.64 9.46 19.00
C ALA A 379 10.17 9.74 19.30
N HIS A 380 9.74 9.56 20.54
CA HIS A 380 8.36 9.82 20.95
C HIS A 380 8.00 11.31 20.83
N GLU A 381 8.88 12.21 21.23
CA GLU A 381 8.69 13.67 21.10
C GLU A 381 8.51 14.07 19.63
N ASP A 382 9.40 13.61 18.75
CA ASP A 382 9.34 13.89 17.31
C ASP A 382 8.10 13.27 16.65
N PHE A 383 7.71 12.06 17.07
CA PHE A 383 6.48 11.44 16.60
C PHE A 383 5.24 12.24 16.98
N LEU A 384 5.17 12.76 18.21
CA LEU A 384 4.05 13.59 18.67
C LEU A 384 3.98 14.91 17.89
N GLY A 385 5.13 15.55 17.65
CA GLY A 385 5.21 16.76 16.83
C GLY A 385 4.71 16.53 15.42
N TRP A 386 5.22 15.50 14.73
CA TRP A 386 4.79 15.10 13.40
C TRP A 386 3.30 14.74 13.36
N ARG A 387 2.81 13.96 14.32
CA ARG A 387 1.41 13.55 14.39
C ARG A 387 0.49 14.76 14.59
N THR A 388 0.86 15.70 15.45
CA THR A 388 0.08 16.92 15.68
C THR A 388 -0.04 17.73 14.39
N ASP A 389 1.03 17.81 13.61
CA ASP A 389 1.02 18.50 12.33
C ASP A 389 0.14 17.76 11.28
N LEU A 390 0.27 16.44 11.19
CA LEU A 390 -0.61 15.61 10.35
C LEU A 390 -2.08 15.84 10.72
N GLU A 391 -2.44 15.78 12.01
CA GLU A 391 -3.82 15.95 12.46
C GLU A 391 -4.37 17.35 12.16
N ARG A 392 -3.54 18.40 12.24
CA ARG A 392 -3.91 19.76 11.86
C ARG A 392 -4.19 19.85 10.37
N ARG A 393 -3.33 19.28 9.54
CA ARG A 393 -3.49 19.24 8.08
C ARG A 393 -4.74 18.48 7.66
N LEU A 394 -5.03 17.32 8.28
CA LEU A 394 -6.24 16.53 8.01
C LEU A 394 -7.53 17.27 8.35
N ARG A 395 -7.51 18.18 9.35
CA ARG A 395 -8.70 18.95 9.77
C ARG A 395 -8.84 20.30 9.09
N ALA A 396 -7.87 20.70 8.29
CA ALA A 396 -7.90 22.02 7.62
C ALA A 396 -8.91 22.06 6.45
N GLY A 397 -9.32 20.91 5.90
CA GLY A 397 -10.25 20.84 4.78
C GLY A 397 -9.67 21.33 3.43
N GLU A 398 -8.35 21.43 3.33
CA GLU A 398 -7.64 21.93 2.14
C GLU A 398 -7.29 20.83 1.13
N MET A 399 -7.47 19.56 1.51
CA MET A 399 -7.12 18.40 0.70
C MET A 399 -8.36 17.77 0.07
N SER A 400 -8.17 17.09 -1.07
CA SER A 400 -9.23 16.25 -1.62
C SER A 400 -9.55 15.09 -0.65
N PRO A 401 -10.82 14.65 -0.53
CA PRO A 401 -11.21 13.57 0.38
C PRO A 401 -10.39 12.28 0.20
N ALA A 402 -10.01 11.96 -1.04
CA ALA A 402 -9.20 10.78 -1.34
C ALA A 402 -7.77 10.88 -0.80
N LEU A 403 -7.12 12.04 -0.95
CA LEU A 403 -5.79 12.30 -0.40
C LEU A 403 -5.82 12.41 1.12
N GLU A 404 -6.83 13.08 1.69
CA GLU A 404 -7.04 13.15 3.15
C GLU A 404 -7.18 11.74 3.75
N GLY A 405 -8.04 10.90 3.14
CA GLY A 405 -8.23 9.51 3.53
C GLY A 405 -6.95 8.67 3.45
N HIS A 406 -6.08 8.95 2.47
CA HIS A 406 -4.77 8.31 2.33
C HIS A 406 -3.81 8.76 3.43
N LEU A 407 -3.64 10.05 3.63
CA LEU A 407 -2.73 10.59 4.66
C LEU A 407 -3.19 10.24 6.09
N ALA A 408 -4.50 10.07 6.31
CA ALA A 408 -5.01 9.54 7.58
C ALA A 408 -4.46 8.14 7.92
N LYS A 409 -4.06 7.32 6.93
CA LYS A 409 -3.44 6.01 7.14
C LYS A 409 -1.97 6.10 7.57
N TYR A 410 -1.36 7.27 7.46
CA TYR A 410 0.03 7.49 7.91
C TYR A 410 0.18 7.40 9.42
N ARG A 411 -0.93 7.50 10.18
CA ARG A 411 -0.95 7.18 11.62
C ARG A 411 -0.41 5.78 11.90
N LYS A 412 -0.71 4.80 11.01
CA LYS A 412 -0.17 3.43 11.04
C LYS A 412 1.17 3.34 10.33
N LEU A 413 1.30 3.96 9.15
CA LEU A 413 2.46 3.80 8.28
C LEU A 413 3.76 4.19 8.98
N VAL A 414 3.82 5.37 9.58
CA VAL A 414 5.05 5.90 10.19
C VAL A 414 5.55 5.03 11.35
N PRO A 415 4.76 4.68 12.37
CA PRO A 415 5.23 3.79 13.41
C PRO A 415 5.56 2.39 12.90
N SER A 416 4.84 1.88 11.88
CA SER A 416 5.16 0.60 11.25
C SER A 416 6.52 0.62 10.56
N LEU A 417 6.81 1.66 9.78
CA LEU A 417 8.12 1.82 9.12
C LEU A 417 9.25 2.02 10.13
N ALA A 418 9.02 2.79 11.19
CA ALA A 418 10.00 2.96 12.25
C ALA A 418 10.34 1.63 12.93
N LEU A 419 9.33 0.80 13.22
CA LEU A 419 9.51 -0.54 13.77
C LEU A 419 10.28 -1.45 12.79
N ILE A 420 9.90 -1.48 11.51
CA ILE A 420 10.59 -2.27 10.49
C ILE A 420 12.07 -1.87 10.40
N ASN A 421 12.36 -0.56 10.32
CA ASN A 421 13.73 -0.04 10.26
C ASN A 421 14.55 -0.44 11.50
N HIS A 422 13.98 -0.28 12.70
CA HIS A 422 14.62 -0.63 13.95
C HIS A 422 15.00 -2.11 14.05
N LEU A 423 14.03 -2.98 13.78
CA LEU A 423 14.22 -4.43 13.86
C LEU A 423 15.17 -4.94 12.77
N ALA A 424 15.05 -4.46 11.55
CA ALA A 424 15.89 -4.88 10.43
C ALA A 424 17.37 -4.57 10.68
N ASP A 425 17.66 -3.41 11.26
CA ASP A 425 19.03 -2.99 11.60
C ASP A 425 19.57 -3.65 12.90
N GLY A 426 18.81 -4.61 13.46
CA GLY A 426 19.22 -5.36 14.66
C GLY A 426 18.96 -4.62 15.96
N GLY A 427 18.09 -3.62 15.95
CA GLY A 427 17.73 -2.85 17.14
C GLY A 427 16.99 -3.72 18.18
N GLY A 428 17.31 -3.48 19.45
CA GLY A 428 16.62 -4.01 20.63
C GLY A 428 16.25 -2.85 21.55
N GLY A 429 15.36 -3.10 22.53
CA GLY A 429 14.80 -2.08 23.38
C GLY A 429 13.83 -1.15 22.63
N PRO A 430 13.62 0.08 23.12
CA PRO A 430 12.75 1.06 22.49
C PRO A 430 13.17 1.38 21.06
N VAL A 431 12.18 1.63 20.18
CA VAL A 431 12.42 1.99 18.79
C VAL A 431 13.18 3.31 18.72
N SER A 432 14.35 3.28 18.09
CA SER A 432 15.31 4.37 18.10
C SER A 432 14.83 5.59 17.31
N HIS A 433 15.32 6.77 17.72
CA HIS A 433 15.09 8.04 17.04
C HIS A 433 15.52 8.00 15.56
N ARG A 434 16.68 7.36 15.26
CA ARG A 434 17.14 7.16 13.88
C ARG A 434 16.13 6.38 13.04
N ALA A 435 15.55 5.32 13.59
CA ALA A 435 14.54 4.54 12.89
C ALA A 435 13.26 5.34 12.61
N LEU A 436 12.85 6.21 13.54
CA LEU A 436 11.73 7.12 13.31
C LEU A 436 12.07 8.18 12.24
N LEU A 437 13.26 8.78 12.27
CA LEU A 437 13.64 9.79 11.26
C LEU A 437 13.63 9.20 9.84
N LYS A 438 14.11 7.96 9.64
CA LYS A 438 13.99 7.23 8.38
C LYS A 438 12.51 7.07 7.96
N ALA A 439 11.64 6.71 8.90
CA ALA A 439 10.22 6.54 8.63
C ALA A 439 9.52 7.86 8.27
N LEU A 440 9.88 8.97 8.91
CA LEU A 440 9.34 10.29 8.61
C LEU A 440 9.78 10.79 7.23
N ALA A 441 11.05 10.61 6.88
CA ALA A 441 11.55 10.96 5.55
C ALA A 441 10.89 10.09 4.45
N ALA A 442 10.70 8.79 4.70
CA ALA A 442 9.95 7.92 3.81
C ALA A 442 8.49 8.33 3.67
N ALA A 443 7.83 8.77 4.75
CA ALA A 443 6.44 9.23 4.71
C ALA A 443 6.29 10.47 3.82
N ASP A 444 7.21 11.41 3.88
CA ASP A 444 7.23 12.57 2.99
C ASP A 444 7.41 12.17 1.52
N TYR A 445 8.34 11.25 1.26
CA TYR A 445 8.53 10.68 -0.08
C TYR A 445 7.22 10.07 -0.59
N PHE A 446 6.59 9.16 0.17
CA PHE A 446 5.33 8.51 -0.24
C PHE A 446 4.17 9.49 -0.37
N GLU A 447 4.12 10.57 0.43
CA GLU A 447 3.12 11.62 0.26
C GLU A 447 3.23 12.27 -1.12
N SER A 448 4.45 12.57 -1.60
CA SER A 448 4.64 13.17 -2.93
C SER A 448 4.07 12.27 -4.04
N HIS A 449 4.28 10.96 -3.93
CA HIS A 449 3.75 9.97 -4.85
C HIS A 449 2.23 9.78 -4.73
N ALA A 450 1.67 9.82 -3.52
CA ALA A 450 0.23 9.79 -3.31
C ALA A 450 -0.43 11.00 -3.99
N ARG A 451 0.13 12.21 -3.86
CA ARG A 451 -0.34 13.41 -4.56
C ARG A 451 -0.32 13.22 -6.08
N ARG A 452 0.73 12.61 -6.64
CA ARG A 452 0.80 12.25 -8.07
C ARG A 452 -0.31 11.28 -8.46
N VAL A 453 -0.52 10.21 -7.69
CA VAL A 453 -1.55 9.20 -7.99
C VAL A 453 -2.95 9.78 -7.95
N TYR A 454 -3.30 10.50 -6.88
CA TYR A 454 -4.63 11.11 -6.79
C TYR A 454 -4.83 12.26 -7.78
N GLY A 455 -3.79 13.02 -8.09
CA GLY A 455 -3.81 14.06 -9.13
C GLY A 455 -3.96 13.49 -10.56
N SER A 456 -3.49 12.25 -10.79
CA SER A 456 -3.58 11.61 -12.11
C SER A 456 -5.02 11.31 -12.58
N ALA A 457 -5.99 11.30 -11.66
CA ALA A 457 -7.39 11.19 -12.03
C ALA A 457 -7.87 12.28 -13.00
N SER A 458 -7.26 13.47 -12.93
CA SER A 458 -7.52 14.60 -13.83
C SER A 458 -6.58 14.66 -15.05
N GLU A 459 -5.65 13.72 -15.18
CA GLU A 459 -4.66 13.76 -16.27
C GLU A 459 -5.30 13.60 -17.66
N GLY A 460 -6.33 12.74 -17.78
CA GLY A 460 -7.09 12.59 -19.02
C GLY A 460 -7.81 13.88 -19.44
N GLU A 461 -8.33 14.61 -18.47
CA GLU A 461 -8.96 15.93 -18.65
C GLU A 461 -7.95 16.95 -19.12
N LEU A 462 -6.79 16.96 -18.47
CA LEU A 462 -5.68 17.86 -18.83
C LEU A 462 -5.09 17.52 -20.20
N ALA A 463 -4.91 16.25 -20.53
CA ALA A 463 -4.43 15.83 -21.85
C ALA A 463 -5.43 16.24 -22.96
N ALA A 464 -6.73 16.04 -22.71
CA ALA A 464 -7.79 16.49 -23.60
C ALA A 464 -7.81 18.02 -23.72
N ALA A 465 -7.72 18.75 -22.62
CA ALA A 465 -7.67 20.22 -22.63
C ALA A 465 -6.46 20.73 -23.42
N LYS A 466 -5.26 20.17 -23.19
CA LYS A 466 -4.06 20.53 -23.96
C LYS A 466 -4.18 20.20 -25.44
N ALA A 467 -4.78 19.06 -25.79
CA ALA A 467 -5.02 18.69 -27.18
C ALA A 467 -6.02 19.65 -27.84
N ILE A 468 -7.14 19.97 -27.18
CA ILE A 468 -8.11 20.96 -27.68
C ILE A 468 -7.45 22.33 -27.84
N LEU A 469 -6.70 22.79 -26.83
CA LEU A 469 -6.01 24.08 -26.89
C LEU A 469 -5.00 24.14 -28.03
N LYS A 470 -4.29 23.03 -28.30
CA LYS A 470 -3.39 22.93 -29.47
C LYS A 470 -4.17 23.16 -30.77
N HIS A 471 -5.32 22.51 -30.93
CA HIS A 471 -6.17 22.69 -32.14
C HIS A 471 -6.85 24.03 -32.22
N ILE A 472 -7.11 24.72 -31.11
CA ILE A 472 -7.52 26.10 -31.08
C ILE A 472 -6.39 27.01 -31.60
N ARG A 473 -5.17 26.81 -31.11
CA ARG A 473 -3.99 27.61 -31.50
C ARG A 473 -3.55 27.39 -32.94
N SER A 474 -3.73 26.16 -33.48
CA SER A 474 -3.48 25.88 -34.90
C SER A 474 -4.57 26.38 -35.84
N GLY A 475 -5.70 26.91 -35.32
CA GLY A 475 -6.81 27.39 -36.13
C GLY A 475 -7.72 26.28 -36.68
N ASP A 476 -7.55 25.03 -36.23
CA ASP A 476 -8.38 23.89 -36.63
C ASP A 476 -9.82 23.96 -36.03
N LEU A 477 -9.98 24.68 -34.92
CA LEU A 477 -11.25 24.98 -34.27
C LEU A 477 -11.51 26.48 -34.37
N GLN A 478 -12.71 26.83 -34.86
CA GLN A 478 -13.21 28.18 -34.92
C GLN A 478 -14.26 28.41 -33.84
N ASP A 479 -14.65 29.66 -33.58
CA ASP A 479 -15.72 30.00 -32.63
C ASP A 479 -16.99 29.18 -32.91
N ASP A 480 -17.82 29.02 -31.90
CA ASP A 480 -19.09 28.29 -31.92
C ASP A 480 -18.98 26.78 -32.20
N PHE A 481 -17.80 26.17 -31.95
CA PHE A 481 -17.64 24.73 -32.05
C PHE A 481 -18.36 23.98 -30.91
N THR A 482 -18.62 22.69 -31.12
CA THR A 482 -19.25 21.83 -30.13
C THR A 482 -18.33 20.67 -29.75
N ALA A 483 -18.59 20.04 -28.58
CA ALA A 483 -17.90 18.80 -28.19
C ALA A 483 -18.01 17.68 -29.25
N ARG A 484 -19.12 17.65 -30.00
CA ARG A 484 -19.33 16.69 -31.09
C ARG A 484 -18.36 16.91 -32.25
N ASP A 485 -18.11 18.18 -32.61
CA ASP A 485 -17.21 18.55 -33.71
C ASP A 485 -15.77 18.08 -33.42
N ILE A 486 -15.33 18.18 -32.15
CA ILE A 486 -14.05 17.67 -31.70
C ILE A 486 -14.02 16.13 -31.78
N HIS A 487 -15.03 15.48 -31.20
CA HIS A 487 -15.08 14.02 -31.14
C HIS A 487 -15.09 13.37 -32.54
N GLN A 488 -15.79 13.96 -33.50
CA GLN A 488 -15.88 13.45 -34.89
C GLN A 488 -14.53 13.46 -35.63
N ARG A 489 -13.58 14.29 -35.22
CA ARG A 489 -12.27 14.39 -35.85
C ARG A 489 -11.28 13.32 -35.36
N SER A 490 -11.64 12.52 -34.34
CA SER A 490 -10.85 11.41 -33.79
C SER A 490 -9.37 11.76 -33.52
N TRP A 491 -9.12 12.97 -33.07
CA TRP A 491 -7.77 13.41 -32.71
C TRP A 491 -7.22 12.66 -31.50
N ALA A 492 -5.91 12.51 -31.40
CA ALA A 492 -5.25 11.88 -30.27
C ALA A 492 -5.67 12.54 -28.93
N HIS A 493 -5.98 11.74 -27.92
CA HIS A 493 -6.54 12.12 -26.62
C HIS A 493 -7.98 12.65 -26.63
N LEU A 494 -8.68 12.69 -27.79
CA LEU A 494 -10.02 13.24 -27.97
C LEU A 494 -11.01 12.23 -28.58
N THR A 495 -10.68 10.94 -28.50
CA THR A 495 -11.50 9.85 -29.03
C THR A 495 -12.66 9.45 -28.13
N GLU A 496 -12.61 9.80 -26.84
CA GLU A 496 -13.66 9.52 -25.87
C GLU A 496 -14.48 10.78 -25.57
N ARG A 497 -15.81 10.67 -25.65
CA ARG A 497 -16.72 11.80 -25.43
C ARG A 497 -16.57 12.42 -24.05
N ASP A 498 -16.38 11.59 -23.03
CA ASP A 498 -16.23 12.06 -21.65
C ASP A 498 -14.95 12.87 -21.48
N HIS A 499 -13.84 12.45 -22.08
CA HIS A 499 -12.58 13.19 -22.04
C HIS A 499 -12.70 14.54 -22.75
N VAL A 500 -13.38 14.59 -23.90
CA VAL A 500 -13.64 15.87 -24.60
C VAL A 500 -14.46 16.81 -23.73
N GLY A 501 -15.53 16.30 -23.10
CA GLY A 501 -16.38 17.12 -22.21
C GLY A 501 -15.61 17.69 -21.01
N LEU A 502 -14.83 16.84 -20.34
CA LEU A 502 -14.02 17.24 -19.18
C LEU A 502 -12.88 18.21 -19.57
N GLY A 503 -12.22 17.96 -20.72
CA GLY A 503 -11.21 18.86 -21.25
C GLY A 503 -11.76 20.24 -21.58
N LEU A 504 -12.98 20.32 -22.12
CA LEU A 504 -13.68 21.58 -22.37
C LEU A 504 -14.05 22.31 -21.08
N HIS A 505 -14.51 21.57 -20.07
CA HIS A 505 -14.82 22.14 -18.76
C HIS A 505 -13.56 22.73 -18.10
N LEU A 506 -12.44 22.01 -18.16
CA LEU A 506 -11.16 22.50 -17.65
C LEU A 506 -10.68 23.77 -18.39
N LEU A 507 -10.86 23.81 -19.71
CA LEU A 507 -10.55 25.03 -20.51
C LEU A 507 -11.47 26.19 -20.15
N GLU A 508 -12.72 25.93 -19.79
CA GLU A 508 -13.67 26.96 -19.34
C GLU A 508 -13.28 27.50 -17.96
N ASP A 509 -12.95 26.65 -17.01
CA ASP A 509 -12.49 27.01 -15.65
C ASP A 509 -11.18 27.84 -15.68
N HIS A 510 -10.37 27.62 -16.72
CA HIS A 510 -9.12 28.35 -16.95
C HIS A 510 -9.25 29.51 -17.91
N ASP A 511 -10.47 29.93 -18.24
CA ASP A 511 -10.78 31.09 -19.08
C ASP A 511 -10.27 31.01 -20.54
N PHE A 512 -9.98 29.80 -21.08
CA PHE A 512 -9.60 29.58 -22.47
C PHE A 512 -10.80 29.54 -23.41
N VAL A 513 -11.94 29.04 -22.95
CA VAL A 513 -13.21 28.96 -23.69
C VAL A 513 -14.37 29.35 -22.79
N ARG A 514 -15.53 29.59 -23.37
CA ARG A 514 -16.80 29.87 -22.66
C ARG A 514 -17.91 29.07 -23.31
N ALA A 515 -18.67 28.29 -22.51
CA ALA A 515 -19.86 27.63 -22.99
C ALA A 515 -21.02 28.62 -23.18
N GLU A 516 -21.65 28.60 -24.34
CA GLU A 516 -22.88 29.33 -24.62
C GLU A 516 -24.02 28.35 -24.87
N GLN A 517 -25.11 28.55 -24.13
CA GLN A 517 -26.35 27.80 -24.37
C GLN A 517 -27.32 28.75 -25.07
N PRO A 518 -27.69 28.50 -26.34
CA PRO A 518 -28.71 29.27 -27.00
C PRO A 518 -30.06 29.10 -26.29
N GLU A 519 -30.85 30.17 -26.25
CA GLU A 519 -32.21 30.15 -25.70
C GLU A 519 -33.04 29.04 -26.40
N LYS A 520 -33.92 28.35 -25.63
CA LYS A 520 -34.77 27.28 -26.15
C LYS A 520 -35.62 27.81 -27.31
N GLY A 521 -35.35 27.32 -28.52
CA GLY A 521 -36.18 27.60 -29.67
C GLY A 521 -37.61 27.04 -29.50
N PRO A 522 -38.61 27.66 -30.20
CA PRO A 522 -40.03 27.33 -30.01
C PRO A 522 -40.41 25.88 -30.39
N ARG A 523 -39.54 25.05 -30.97
CA ARG A 523 -39.81 23.69 -31.44
C ARG A 523 -39.30 22.56 -30.52
N GLY A 524 -38.81 22.86 -29.32
CA GLY A 524 -38.41 21.87 -28.34
C GLY A 524 -37.33 20.90 -28.86
N GLY A 525 -36.12 20.99 -28.37
CA GLY A 525 -34.99 20.06 -28.58
C GLY A 525 -33.98 20.27 -27.46
N ARG A 526 -33.09 19.29 -27.23
CA ARG A 526 -32.00 19.49 -26.26
C ARG A 526 -31.11 20.65 -26.75
N PRO A 527 -30.89 21.71 -25.97
CA PRO A 527 -30.05 22.83 -26.39
C PRO A 527 -28.67 22.36 -26.79
N LYS A 528 -28.16 22.82 -27.92
CA LYS A 528 -26.82 22.54 -28.40
C LYS A 528 -25.86 23.48 -27.68
N VAL A 529 -24.98 22.98 -26.81
CA VAL A 529 -23.93 23.81 -26.19
C VAL A 529 -22.85 24.06 -27.21
N THR A 530 -22.54 25.33 -27.45
CA THR A 530 -21.41 25.79 -28.27
C THR A 530 -20.36 26.45 -27.39
N TYR A 531 -19.12 26.47 -27.85
CA TYR A 531 -18.00 27.04 -27.13
C TYR A 531 -17.37 28.17 -27.93
N CYS A 532 -17.29 29.36 -27.31
CA CYS A 532 -16.57 30.51 -27.84
C CYS A 532 -15.14 30.54 -27.33
N ILE A 533 -14.19 30.86 -28.18
CA ILE A 533 -12.75 30.87 -27.88
C ILE A 533 -12.37 32.26 -27.32
N ASN A 534 -11.59 32.28 -26.25
CA ASN A 534 -10.98 33.51 -25.75
C ASN A 534 -9.94 34.00 -26.76
N PRO A 535 -10.10 35.21 -27.31
CA PRO A 535 -9.14 35.76 -28.29
C PRO A 535 -7.69 35.84 -27.77
N LYS A 536 -7.50 35.94 -26.47
CA LYS A 536 -6.18 35.96 -25.82
C LYS A 536 -5.55 34.56 -25.75
N ALA A 537 -6.34 33.48 -25.80
CA ALA A 537 -5.85 32.09 -25.79
C ALA A 537 -5.08 31.71 -27.08
N VAL A 538 -5.33 32.41 -28.18
CA VAL A 538 -4.71 32.17 -29.50
C VAL A 538 -3.34 32.85 -29.60
N LYS A 539 -3.09 33.89 -28.80
CA LYS A 539 -1.90 34.76 -28.89
C LYS A 539 -0.76 34.36 -27.93
N SER A 540 -0.96 33.39 -27.05
CA SER A 540 0.02 33.03 -26.03
C SER A 540 0.81 31.75 -26.36
#